data_b27a249143dd4422827f102a9981b93e
#
_entry.id   b27a249143dd4422827f102a9981b93e
#
_cell.length_a   1.000
_cell.length_b   1.000
_cell.length_c   1.000
_cell.angle_alpha   90.00
_cell.angle_beta   90.00
_cell.angle_gamma   90.00
#
_symmetry.space_group_name_H-M   'P 1'
#
loop_
_entity.id
_entity.type
_entity.pdbx_description
1 polymer ?
#
loop_
_entity_poly.entity_id
_entity_poly.type
_entity_poly.pdbx_seq_one_letter_code
_entity_poly.pdbx_strand_id
1 'polypeptide(L)'
;LFMTFSIRKGYLLLMVAVIAVIAVTAGIYFSKRVAGAVEDRQVSVMSWSVAGKVITVDPGHGGIDPGSKGSSGLEEATITLAVSEKLKTVLTGAGAKVVMTRESDIDYGASDGSSLLTRKRQDLAKRLAIAEKNKADIYLSIHVNCFKSGPGEHGAQVFYQPGSEEGQKLAESIQGEMVRVLGNTTRVAKAVDYYATRNSKMPAVIVELGFISNPREEKLLSAPEYQRKQAFAIYCGLVKYFAGNATAAESIDREDVLETLMQNKGHVFEAP
;
A
#
# COMPACT_ATOMS: atom_id res chain seq x y z
N LEU A 1 56.93 -35.06 2.08
CA LEU A 1 55.92 -35.70 1.21
C LEU A 1 55.06 -34.61 0.64
N PHE A 2 55.26 -34.17 -0.61
CA PHE A 2 54.42 -33.20 -1.27
C PHE A 2 53.22 -33.91 -1.91
N MET A 3 52.00 -33.65 -1.43
CA MET A 3 50.77 -34.11 -2.10
C MET A 3 50.47 -33.19 -3.28
N THR A 4 50.62 -33.68 -4.50
CA THR A 4 50.16 -32.97 -5.71
C THR A 4 48.67 -33.23 -5.92
N PHE A 5 47.86 -32.19 -5.73
CA PHE A 5 46.43 -32.20 -6.05
C PHE A 5 46.25 -31.97 -7.56
N SER A 6 45.90 -33.01 -8.31
CA SER A 6 45.52 -32.88 -9.73
C SER A 6 43.99 -32.67 -9.83
N ILE A 7 43.57 -31.43 -10.03
CA ILE A 7 42.16 -31.13 -10.32
C ILE A 7 41.90 -31.44 -11.80
N ARG A 8 40.95 -32.36 -12.08
CA ARG A 8 40.53 -32.63 -13.47
C ARG A 8 39.96 -31.34 -14.09
N LYS A 9 40.35 -31.01 -15.34
CA LYS A 9 39.91 -29.80 -16.07
C LYS A 9 38.39 -29.57 -16.02
N GLY A 10 37.58 -30.64 -16.02
CA GLY A 10 36.12 -30.55 -15.89
C GLY A 10 35.65 -29.98 -14.56
N TYR A 11 36.28 -30.31 -13.42
CA TYR A 11 35.94 -29.73 -12.12
C TYR A 11 36.33 -28.26 -12.02
N LEU A 12 37.46 -27.88 -12.64
CA LEU A 12 37.86 -26.46 -12.70
C LEU A 12 36.86 -25.63 -13.48
N LEU A 13 36.41 -26.10 -14.64
CA LEU A 13 35.37 -25.43 -15.44
C LEU A 13 34.05 -25.35 -14.71
N LEU A 14 33.62 -26.39 -14.01
CA LEU A 14 32.41 -26.39 -13.20
C LEU A 14 32.51 -25.36 -12.05
N MET A 15 33.63 -25.32 -11.33
CA MET A 15 33.86 -24.31 -10.28
C MET A 15 33.78 -22.88 -10.83
N VAL A 16 34.44 -22.62 -11.96
CA VAL A 16 34.38 -21.29 -12.60
C VAL A 16 32.94 -20.92 -12.97
N ALA A 17 32.18 -21.86 -13.55
CA ALA A 17 30.78 -21.64 -13.90
C ALA A 17 29.92 -21.35 -12.65
N VAL A 18 30.10 -22.08 -11.56
CA VAL A 18 29.39 -21.87 -10.29
C VAL A 18 29.72 -20.49 -9.70
N ILE A 19 31.02 -20.13 -9.67
CA ILE A 19 31.44 -18.80 -9.20
C ILE A 19 30.85 -17.68 -10.05
N ALA A 20 30.81 -17.82 -11.37
CA ALA A 20 30.23 -16.87 -12.28
C ALA A 20 28.71 -16.69 -12.01
N VAL A 21 27.98 -17.78 -11.81
CA VAL A 21 26.53 -17.72 -11.45
C VAL A 21 26.33 -17.00 -10.11
N ILE A 22 27.15 -17.33 -9.10
CA ILE A 22 27.09 -16.67 -7.80
C ILE A 22 27.37 -15.17 -7.93
N ALA A 23 28.41 -14.80 -8.69
CA ALA A 23 28.77 -13.39 -8.90
C ALA A 23 27.65 -12.61 -9.62
N VAL A 24 27.05 -13.20 -10.65
CA VAL A 24 25.93 -12.59 -11.37
C VAL A 24 24.70 -12.43 -10.48
N THR A 25 24.33 -13.48 -9.73
CA THR A 25 23.19 -13.43 -8.81
C THR A 25 23.40 -12.43 -7.67
N ALA A 26 24.60 -12.39 -7.10
CA ALA A 26 24.98 -11.40 -6.09
C ALA A 26 24.95 -9.97 -6.65
N GLY A 27 25.46 -9.77 -7.88
CA GLY A 27 25.40 -8.48 -8.57
C GLY A 27 23.97 -7.99 -8.80
N ILE A 28 23.09 -8.87 -9.26
CA ILE A 28 21.65 -8.56 -9.45
C ILE A 28 21.00 -8.22 -8.10
N TYR A 29 21.27 -8.99 -7.06
CA TYR A 29 20.73 -8.75 -5.72
C TYR A 29 21.20 -7.40 -5.17
N PHE A 30 22.49 -7.11 -5.28
CA PHE A 30 23.05 -5.83 -4.80
C PHE A 30 22.51 -4.64 -5.59
N SER A 31 22.40 -4.73 -6.92
CA SER A 31 21.86 -3.65 -7.75
C SER A 31 20.40 -3.34 -7.40
N LYS A 32 19.56 -4.37 -7.17
CA LYS A 32 18.18 -4.19 -6.72
C LYS A 32 18.10 -3.53 -5.35
N ARG A 33 19.00 -3.89 -4.42
CA ARG A 33 19.04 -3.31 -3.09
C ARG A 33 19.46 -1.84 -3.09
N VAL A 34 20.46 -1.50 -3.91
CA VAL A 34 20.90 -0.10 -4.09
C VAL A 34 19.79 0.72 -4.75
N ALA A 35 19.17 0.20 -5.81
CA ALA A 35 18.04 0.89 -6.46
C ALA A 35 16.88 1.14 -5.48
N GLY A 36 16.53 0.15 -4.65
CA GLY A 36 15.52 0.33 -3.60
C GLY A 36 15.88 1.41 -2.58
N ALA A 37 17.13 1.44 -2.11
CA ALA A 37 17.58 2.45 -1.16
C ALA A 37 17.60 3.87 -1.75
N VAL A 38 17.95 4.02 -3.03
CA VAL A 38 17.86 5.31 -3.75
C VAL A 38 16.40 5.77 -3.84
N GLU A 39 15.49 4.87 -4.19
CA GLU A 39 14.06 5.15 -4.27
C GLU A 39 13.48 5.56 -2.92
N ASP A 40 13.80 4.83 -1.83
CA ASP A 40 13.33 5.16 -0.48
C ASP A 40 13.87 6.54 -0.03
N ARG A 41 15.09 6.89 -0.43
CA ARG A 41 15.64 8.23 -0.21
C ARG A 41 14.90 9.31 -0.99
N GLN A 42 14.53 9.05 -2.25
CA GLN A 42 13.72 9.98 -3.04
C GLN A 42 12.35 10.20 -2.40
N VAL A 43 11.66 9.13 -1.97
CA VAL A 43 10.40 9.23 -1.22
C VAL A 43 10.58 10.06 0.05
N SER A 44 11.65 9.83 0.82
CA SER A 44 11.93 10.61 2.03
C SER A 44 12.12 12.10 1.74
N VAL A 45 12.83 12.44 0.66
CA VAL A 45 13.02 13.84 0.24
C VAL A 45 11.72 14.49 -0.22
N MET A 46 10.81 13.70 -0.83
CA MET A 46 9.52 14.19 -1.33
C MET A 46 8.38 14.06 -0.30
N SER A 47 8.65 13.58 0.92
CA SER A 47 7.63 13.34 1.94
C SER A 47 6.81 14.59 2.32
N TRP A 48 7.40 15.79 2.13
CA TRP A 48 6.69 17.07 2.28
C TRP A 48 5.44 17.17 1.40
N SER A 49 5.36 16.46 0.26
CA SER A 49 4.23 16.54 -0.67
C SER A 49 2.90 16.09 -0.08
N VAL A 50 2.92 15.28 0.98
CA VAL A 50 1.72 14.86 1.71
C VAL A 50 1.40 15.76 2.91
N ALA A 51 2.32 16.65 3.31
CA ALA A 51 2.10 17.57 4.42
C ALA A 51 0.94 18.53 4.13
N GLY A 52 0.05 18.70 5.10
CA GLY A 52 -1.16 19.52 4.96
C GLY A 52 -2.28 18.93 4.10
N LYS A 53 -2.05 17.85 3.36
CA LYS A 53 -3.10 17.17 2.58
C LYS A 53 -4.08 16.45 3.51
N VAL A 54 -5.36 16.49 3.15
CA VAL A 54 -6.44 15.80 3.87
C VAL A 54 -6.70 14.46 3.17
N ILE A 55 -6.33 13.38 3.81
CA ILE A 55 -6.39 12.03 3.25
C ILE A 55 -7.43 11.22 4.01
N THR A 56 -8.50 10.79 3.33
CA THR A 56 -9.44 9.84 3.92
C THR A 56 -8.92 8.43 3.69
N VAL A 57 -8.75 7.69 4.79
CA VAL A 57 -8.47 6.26 4.80
C VAL A 57 -9.71 5.53 5.28
N ASP A 58 -10.25 4.68 4.43
CA ASP A 58 -11.47 3.91 4.65
C ASP A 58 -11.14 2.43 4.84
N PRO A 59 -11.06 1.93 6.09
CA PRO A 59 -10.93 0.49 6.32
C PRO A 59 -12.23 -0.21 5.88
N GLY A 60 -12.18 -0.96 4.78
CA GLY A 60 -13.34 -1.66 4.24
C GLY A 60 -14.00 -2.58 5.27
N HIS A 61 -15.32 -2.79 5.13
CA HIS A 61 -16.13 -3.62 6.03
C HIS A 61 -16.18 -3.11 7.48
N GLY A 62 -16.62 -3.96 8.41
CA GLY A 62 -16.76 -3.70 9.84
C GLY A 62 -18.18 -3.92 10.34
N GLY A 63 -18.34 -4.04 11.66
CA GLY A 63 -19.63 -4.29 12.31
C GLY A 63 -20.27 -5.58 11.85
N ILE A 64 -21.46 -5.48 11.25
CA ILE A 64 -22.19 -6.67 10.74
C ILE A 64 -21.59 -7.25 9.46
N ASP A 65 -20.69 -6.53 8.80
CA ASP A 65 -20.04 -6.97 7.56
C ASP A 65 -18.56 -7.32 7.81
N PRO A 66 -18.23 -8.57 8.09
CA PRO A 66 -16.84 -8.99 8.32
C PRO A 66 -16.00 -8.97 7.03
N GLY A 67 -16.61 -8.76 5.86
CA GLY A 67 -15.97 -8.98 4.58
C GLY A 67 -15.73 -10.46 4.28
N SER A 68 -14.71 -10.74 3.51
CA SER A 68 -14.27 -12.10 3.21
C SER A 68 -13.58 -12.73 4.43
N LYS A 69 -13.68 -14.09 4.51
CA LYS A 69 -12.99 -14.85 5.55
C LYS A 69 -11.98 -15.81 4.93
N GLY A 70 -10.80 -15.82 5.50
CA GLY A 70 -9.74 -16.76 5.18
C GLY A 70 -10.00 -18.17 5.75
N SER A 71 -9.11 -19.08 5.43
CA SER A 71 -9.20 -20.49 5.88
C SER A 71 -9.00 -20.66 7.40
N SER A 72 -8.29 -19.76 8.04
CA SER A 72 -8.11 -19.74 9.50
C SER A 72 -9.27 -19.06 10.26
N GLY A 73 -10.26 -18.51 9.55
CA GLY A 73 -11.32 -17.68 10.11
C GLY A 73 -10.96 -16.21 10.24
N LEU A 74 -9.78 -15.78 9.78
CA LEU A 74 -9.37 -14.38 9.76
C LEU A 74 -10.31 -13.57 8.86
N GLU A 75 -10.83 -12.46 9.38
CA GLU A 75 -11.78 -11.59 8.69
C GLU A 75 -11.07 -10.43 7.99
N GLU A 76 -11.55 -10.09 6.79
CA GLU A 76 -11.08 -8.96 6.02
C GLU A 76 -11.15 -7.64 6.82
N ALA A 77 -12.26 -7.39 7.51
CA ALA A 77 -12.46 -6.19 8.34
C ALA A 77 -11.35 -5.96 9.38
N THR A 78 -10.79 -7.04 9.93
CA THR A 78 -9.68 -6.99 10.90
C THR A 78 -8.38 -6.56 10.22
N ILE A 79 -8.09 -7.11 9.04
CA ILE A 79 -6.86 -6.79 8.29
C ILE A 79 -6.91 -5.34 7.81
N THR A 80 -8.04 -4.93 7.23
CA THR A 80 -8.20 -3.59 6.66
C THR A 80 -8.04 -2.51 7.73
N LEU A 81 -8.60 -2.71 8.93
CA LEU A 81 -8.41 -1.80 10.05
C LEU A 81 -6.94 -1.74 10.49
N ALA A 82 -6.31 -2.91 10.68
CA ALA A 82 -4.92 -2.98 11.14
C ALA A 82 -3.91 -2.34 10.18
N VAL A 83 -4.10 -2.47 8.86
CA VAL A 83 -3.24 -1.79 7.85
C VAL A 83 -3.54 -0.30 7.82
N SER A 84 -4.80 0.10 7.90
CA SER A 84 -5.22 1.50 7.87
C SER A 84 -4.70 2.28 9.08
N GLU A 85 -4.65 1.70 10.27
CA GLU A 85 -4.05 2.31 11.47
C GLU A 85 -2.55 2.56 11.29
N LYS A 86 -1.83 1.60 10.70
CA LYS A 86 -0.41 1.76 10.38
C LYS A 86 -0.19 2.84 9.34
N LEU A 87 -1.04 2.88 8.32
CA LEU A 87 -1.00 3.93 7.28
C LEU A 87 -1.30 5.32 7.89
N LYS A 88 -2.32 5.43 8.77
CA LYS A 88 -2.61 6.65 9.52
C LYS A 88 -1.38 7.14 10.28
N THR A 89 -0.68 6.24 10.97
CA THR A 89 0.52 6.58 11.74
C THR A 89 1.61 7.18 10.86
N VAL A 90 1.93 6.55 9.74
CA VAL A 90 2.97 7.02 8.81
C VAL A 90 2.58 8.35 8.18
N LEU A 91 1.35 8.49 7.69
CA LEU A 91 0.85 9.71 7.04
C LEU A 91 0.81 10.89 8.00
N THR A 92 0.34 10.67 9.24
CA THR A 92 0.31 11.71 10.27
C THR A 92 1.72 12.14 10.65
N GLY A 93 2.66 11.19 10.77
CA GLY A 93 4.07 11.48 10.99
C GLY A 93 4.72 12.30 9.86
N ALA A 94 4.21 12.20 8.63
CA ALA A 94 4.62 13.00 7.48
C ALA A 94 3.84 14.34 7.35
N GLY A 95 3.01 14.69 8.33
CA GLY A 95 2.30 15.98 8.36
C GLY A 95 0.97 16.00 7.62
N ALA A 96 0.45 14.86 7.15
CA ALA A 96 -0.89 14.78 6.55
C ALA A 96 -1.99 14.82 7.63
N LYS A 97 -3.14 15.39 7.28
CA LYS A 97 -4.36 15.26 8.06
C LYS A 97 -5.11 13.99 7.62
N VAL A 98 -5.10 12.97 8.46
CA VAL A 98 -5.76 11.69 8.17
C VAL A 98 -7.15 11.65 8.77
N VAL A 99 -8.14 11.30 7.95
CA VAL A 99 -9.54 11.09 8.34
C VAL A 99 -9.84 9.61 8.17
N MET A 100 -9.98 8.89 9.27
CA MET A 100 -10.43 7.49 9.23
C MET A 100 -11.95 7.44 9.13
N THR A 101 -12.51 6.59 8.26
CA THR A 101 -13.97 6.38 8.24
C THR A 101 -14.44 5.57 9.44
N ARG A 102 -13.62 4.65 9.94
CA ARG A 102 -13.80 3.94 11.22
C ARG A 102 -12.46 3.69 11.90
N GLU A 103 -12.47 3.68 13.23
CA GLU A 103 -11.30 3.37 14.07
C GLU A 103 -11.57 2.16 15.00
N SER A 104 -12.68 1.48 14.79
CA SER A 104 -13.08 0.27 15.51
C SER A 104 -13.92 -0.63 14.60
N ASP A 105 -14.38 -1.77 15.12
CA ASP A 105 -15.25 -2.69 14.39
C ASP A 105 -16.70 -2.22 14.43
N ILE A 106 -17.04 -1.28 13.53
CA ILE A 106 -18.37 -0.69 13.38
C ILE A 106 -18.76 -0.57 11.91
N ASP A 107 -20.07 -0.50 11.65
CA ASP A 107 -20.68 -0.05 10.40
C ASP A 107 -21.67 1.12 10.67
N TYR A 108 -22.06 1.79 9.61
CA TYR A 108 -23.01 2.91 9.67
C TYR A 108 -24.39 2.56 9.11
N GLY A 109 -24.65 1.30 8.85
CA GLY A 109 -25.97 0.86 8.38
C GLY A 109 -27.03 0.99 9.48
N ALA A 110 -28.22 1.44 9.12
CA ALA A 110 -29.31 1.60 10.07
C ALA A 110 -29.76 0.25 10.67
N SER A 111 -30.02 0.23 11.98
CA SER A 111 -30.58 -0.94 12.68
C SER A 111 -32.12 -0.89 12.71
N ASP A 112 -32.73 -0.58 11.56
CA ASP A 112 -34.17 -0.33 11.39
C ASP A 112 -34.93 -1.49 10.74
N GLY A 113 -34.31 -2.68 10.65
CA GLY A 113 -34.88 -3.84 9.96
C GLY A 113 -34.65 -3.85 8.45
N SER A 114 -33.90 -2.87 7.92
CA SER A 114 -33.52 -2.84 6.50
C SER A 114 -32.74 -4.08 6.07
N SER A 115 -32.85 -4.43 4.79
CA SER A 115 -32.08 -5.53 4.21
C SER A 115 -30.57 -5.30 4.35
N LEU A 116 -29.79 -6.38 4.41
CA LEU A 116 -28.33 -6.30 4.48
C LEU A 116 -27.74 -5.46 3.33
N LEU A 117 -28.30 -5.59 2.13
CA LEU A 117 -27.89 -4.81 0.96
C LEU A 117 -28.12 -3.30 1.16
N THR A 118 -29.29 -2.94 1.71
CA THR A 118 -29.62 -1.55 2.03
C THR A 118 -28.66 -0.99 3.09
N ARG A 119 -28.39 -1.73 4.15
CA ARG A 119 -27.43 -1.35 5.20
C ARG A 119 -26.02 -1.14 4.64
N LYS A 120 -25.55 -2.04 3.78
CA LYS A 120 -24.24 -1.88 3.11
C LYS A 120 -24.17 -0.63 2.25
N ARG A 121 -25.25 -0.28 1.54
CA ARG A 121 -25.32 0.96 0.75
C ARG A 121 -25.31 2.22 1.63
N GLN A 122 -26.03 2.20 2.75
CA GLN A 122 -26.04 3.27 3.73
C GLN A 122 -24.64 3.46 4.35
N ASP A 123 -23.98 2.38 4.71
CA ASP A 123 -22.61 2.38 5.24
C ASP A 123 -21.64 3.04 4.25
N LEU A 124 -21.59 2.57 3.00
CA LEU A 124 -20.74 3.15 1.96
C LEU A 124 -21.03 4.63 1.69
N ALA A 125 -22.31 5.02 1.64
CA ALA A 125 -22.69 6.42 1.47
C ALA A 125 -22.21 7.28 2.65
N LYS A 126 -22.30 6.78 3.89
CA LYS A 126 -21.83 7.47 5.08
C LYS A 126 -20.33 7.65 5.11
N ARG A 127 -19.57 6.64 4.70
CA ARG A 127 -18.09 6.69 4.58
C ARG A 127 -17.65 7.77 3.60
N LEU A 128 -18.29 7.86 2.43
CA LEU A 128 -18.07 8.93 1.47
C LEU A 128 -18.45 10.32 2.03
N ALA A 129 -19.58 10.41 2.72
CA ALA A 129 -20.00 11.67 3.36
C ALA A 129 -19.01 12.15 4.43
N ILE A 130 -18.32 11.24 5.15
CA ILE A 130 -17.24 11.59 6.08
C ILE A 130 -16.08 12.24 5.32
N ALA A 131 -15.67 11.69 4.18
CA ALA A 131 -14.61 12.26 3.36
C ALA A 131 -14.98 13.64 2.82
N GLU A 132 -16.18 13.78 2.26
CA GLU A 132 -16.71 15.04 1.74
C GLU A 132 -16.79 16.14 2.82
N LYS A 133 -17.34 15.80 4.00
CA LYS A 133 -17.46 16.72 5.14
C LYS A 133 -16.09 17.27 5.57
N ASN A 134 -15.06 16.45 5.48
CA ASN A 134 -13.70 16.84 5.84
C ASN A 134 -12.92 17.46 4.69
N LYS A 135 -13.53 17.65 3.51
CA LYS A 135 -12.90 18.20 2.31
C LYS A 135 -11.61 17.44 1.96
N ALA A 136 -11.71 16.11 1.93
CA ALA A 136 -10.55 15.27 1.64
C ALA A 136 -10.03 15.50 0.22
N ASP A 137 -8.71 15.56 0.08
CA ASP A 137 -8.04 15.64 -1.22
C ASP A 137 -8.13 14.33 -1.99
N ILE A 138 -8.11 13.19 -1.27
CA ILE A 138 -8.26 11.85 -1.83
C ILE A 138 -9.01 10.91 -0.89
N TYR A 139 -9.58 9.84 -1.46
CA TYR A 139 -10.26 8.76 -0.75
C TYR A 139 -9.58 7.42 -1.05
N LEU A 140 -9.07 6.75 -0.01
CA LEU A 140 -8.43 5.44 -0.07
C LEU A 140 -9.27 4.41 0.65
N SER A 141 -9.91 3.49 -0.08
CA SER A 141 -10.60 2.36 0.51
C SER A 141 -9.68 1.13 0.53
N ILE A 142 -9.46 0.59 1.71
CA ILE A 142 -8.53 -0.53 1.96
C ILE A 142 -9.32 -1.82 2.08
N HIS A 143 -9.02 -2.79 1.26
CA HIS A 143 -9.72 -4.07 1.13
C HIS A 143 -8.76 -5.26 1.02
N VAL A 144 -9.31 -6.46 1.09
CA VAL A 144 -8.59 -7.71 0.81
C VAL A 144 -9.42 -8.56 -0.14
N ASN A 145 -8.85 -8.86 -1.29
CA ASN A 145 -9.50 -9.62 -2.34
C ASN A 145 -9.80 -11.07 -1.93
N CYS A 146 -10.78 -11.67 -2.57
CA CYS A 146 -11.15 -13.06 -2.35
C CYS A 146 -11.57 -13.73 -3.67
N PHE A 147 -10.85 -14.79 -4.06
CA PHE A 147 -11.19 -15.59 -5.24
C PHE A 147 -11.14 -17.07 -4.91
N LYS A 148 -12.26 -17.59 -4.36
CA LYS A 148 -12.35 -18.96 -3.83
C LYS A 148 -12.18 -20.04 -4.90
N SER A 149 -12.60 -19.78 -6.14
CA SER A 149 -12.45 -20.72 -7.27
C SER A 149 -11.02 -20.77 -7.82
N GLY A 150 -10.15 -19.84 -7.43
CA GLY A 150 -8.75 -19.79 -7.81
C GLY A 150 -7.87 -19.46 -6.60
N PRO A 151 -7.69 -20.39 -5.63
CA PRO A 151 -6.93 -20.13 -4.40
C PRO A 151 -5.43 -19.92 -4.63
N GLY A 152 -4.94 -20.04 -5.86
CA GLY A 152 -3.57 -19.69 -6.27
C GLY A 152 -3.40 -18.21 -6.60
N GLU A 153 -4.49 -17.45 -6.79
CA GLU A 153 -4.42 -16.02 -7.05
C GLU A 153 -3.76 -15.28 -5.88
N HIS A 154 -2.92 -14.32 -6.20
CA HIS A 154 -2.12 -13.61 -5.21
C HIS A 154 -1.71 -12.21 -5.69
N GLY A 155 -1.22 -11.40 -4.75
CA GLY A 155 -0.63 -10.10 -5.02
C GLY A 155 -1.62 -8.93 -4.90
N ALA A 156 -1.13 -7.83 -4.36
CA ALA A 156 -1.90 -6.59 -4.21
C ALA A 156 -2.28 -5.98 -5.56
N GLN A 157 -3.46 -5.35 -5.61
CA GLN A 157 -3.94 -4.66 -6.80
C GLN A 157 -4.76 -3.42 -6.44
N VAL A 158 -4.55 -2.33 -7.17
CA VAL A 158 -5.27 -1.06 -6.98
C VAL A 158 -6.27 -0.85 -8.09
N PHE A 159 -7.49 -0.44 -7.72
CA PHE A 159 -8.60 -0.19 -8.63
C PHE A 159 -9.03 1.27 -8.59
N TYR A 160 -9.43 1.80 -9.75
CA TYR A 160 -9.94 3.16 -9.91
C TYR A 160 -11.18 3.20 -10.79
N GLN A 161 -11.93 4.33 -10.76
CA GLN A 161 -13.13 4.51 -11.57
C GLN A 161 -12.77 4.69 -13.03
N PRO A 162 -13.41 3.96 -13.97
CA PRO A 162 -13.29 4.22 -15.41
C PRO A 162 -13.56 5.69 -15.75
N GLY A 163 -12.66 6.30 -16.53
CA GLY A 163 -12.75 7.71 -16.92
C GLY A 163 -12.25 8.73 -15.89
N SER A 164 -11.80 8.28 -14.71
CA SER A 164 -11.17 9.17 -13.70
C SER A 164 -9.67 9.25 -13.94
N GLU A 165 -9.19 10.31 -14.60
CA GLU A 165 -7.77 10.51 -14.86
C GLU A 165 -6.94 10.64 -13.57
N GLU A 166 -7.42 11.43 -12.60
CA GLU A 166 -6.74 11.59 -11.31
C GLU A 166 -6.81 10.31 -10.47
N GLY A 167 -7.94 9.57 -10.52
CA GLY A 167 -8.04 8.26 -9.90
C GLY A 167 -7.05 7.25 -10.51
N GLN A 168 -6.85 7.30 -11.82
CA GLN A 168 -5.87 6.47 -12.52
C GLN A 168 -4.44 6.77 -12.07
N LYS A 169 -4.03 8.05 -12.09
CA LYS A 169 -2.70 8.50 -11.63
C LYS A 169 -2.42 8.06 -10.19
N LEU A 170 -3.40 8.25 -9.31
CA LEU A 170 -3.33 7.83 -7.92
C LEU A 170 -3.14 6.30 -7.82
N ALA A 171 -3.95 5.54 -8.54
CA ALA A 171 -3.89 4.08 -8.55
C ALA A 171 -2.55 3.55 -9.09
N GLU A 172 -2.05 4.12 -10.20
CA GLU A 172 -0.78 3.74 -10.81
C GLU A 172 0.41 4.03 -9.90
N SER A 173 0.39 5.19 -9.22
CA SER A 173 1.44 5.57 -8.26
C SER A 173 1.49 4.59 -7.07
N ILE A 174 0.34 4.23 -6.49
CA ILE A 174 0.27 3.27 -5.40
C ILE A 174 0.64 1.87 -5.88
N GLN A 175 0.10 1.43 -7.03
CA GLN A 175 0.39 0.10 -7.58
C GLN A 175 1.86 -0.10 -7.87
N GLY A 176 2.54 0.90 -8.43
CA GLY A 176 3.99 0.85 -8.69
C GLY A 176 4.78 0.60 -7.41
N GLU A 177 4.42 1.27 -6.33
CA GLU A 177 5.06 1.09 -5.03
C GLU A 177 4.71 -0.25 -4.36
N MET A 178 3.47 -0.73 -4.51
CA MET A 178 3.10 -2.07 -4.05
C MET A 178 3.94 -3.15 -4.75
N VAL A 179 4.16 -3.03 -6.08
CA VAL A 179 5.05 -3.93 -6.83
C VAL A 179 6.49 -3.84 -6.31
N ARG A 180 7.03 -2.63 -6.18
CA ARG A 180 8.40 -2.39 -5.75
C ARG A 180 8.67 -2.88 -4.33
N VAL A 181 7.85 -2.46 -3.40
CA VAL A 181 8.08 -2.67 -1.96
C VAL A 181 7.73 -4.10 -1.54
N LEU A 182 6.58 -4.63 -1.98
CA LEU A 182 6.17 -5.98 -1.55
C LEU A 182 6.92 -7.08 -2.28
N GLY A 183 7.19 -6.90 -3.58
CA GLY A 183 7.91 -7.86 -4.40
C GLY A 183 7.16 -9.18 -4.68
N ASN A 184 5.88 -9.26 -4.31
CA ASN A 184 5.03 -10.45 -4.49
C ASN A 184 3.82 -10.22 -5.43
N THR A 185 3.80 -9.10 -6.12
CA THR A 185 2.78 -8.78 -7.14
C THR A 185 3.44 -8.27 -8.41
N THR A 186 2.87 -8.62 -9.55
CA THR A 186 3.17 -8.06 -10.86
C THR A 186 1.92 -7.44 -11.49
N ARG A 187 0.85 -7.29 -10.68
CA ARG A 187 -0.41 -6.72 -11.11
C ARG A 187 -0.25 -5.25 -11.44
N VAL A 188 -1.11 -4.74 -12.31
CA VAL A 188 -1.19 -3.33 -12.68
C VAL A 188 -2.48 -2.73 -12.14
N ALA A 189 -2.51 -1.41 -11.97
CA ALA A 189 -3.74 -0.69 -11.64
C ALA A 189 -4.82 -0.97 -12.69
N LYS A 190 -6.08 -1.10 -12.27
CA LYS A 190 -7.17 -1.52 -13.15
C LYS A 190 -8.41 -0.65 -12.96
N ALA A 191 -9.01 -0.24 -14.08
CA ALA A 191 -10.30 0.44 -14.08
C ALA A 191 -11.42 -0.55 -13.79
N VAL A 192 -12.18 -0.31 -12.71
CA VAL A 192 -13.37 -1.09 -12.33
C VAL A 192 -14.40 -0.15 -11.70
N ASP A 193 -15.67 -0.34 -12.09
CA ASP A 193 -16.79 0.48 -11.60
C ASP A 193 -17.28 0.00 -10.23
N TYR A 194 -16.66 0.49 -9.16
CA TYR A 194 -17.10 0.26 -7.79
C TYR A 194 -17.94 1.40 -7.26
N TYR A 195 -18.84 1.12 -6.32
CA TYR A 195 -19.72 2.13 -5.72
C TYR A 195 -18.94 3.29 -5.10
N ALA A 196 -17.91 3.01 -4.33
CA ALA A 196 -17.15 4.03 -3.61
C ALA A 196 -16.39 4.96 -4.59
N THR A 197 -15.71 4.41 -5.59
CA THR A 197 -14.96 5.21 -6.57
C THR A 197 -15.88 5.98 -7.51
N ARG A 198 -17.02 5.41 -7.92
CA ARG A 198 -18.00 6.05 -8.79
C ARG A 198 -18.69 7.24 -8.14
N ASN A 199 -19.00 7.15 -6.84
CA ASN A 199 -19.75 8.17 -6.12
C ASN A 199 -18.86 9.16 -5.35
N SER A 200 -17.54 9.00 -5.42
CA SER A 200 -16.59 9.93 -4.81
C SER A 200 -16.51 11.23 -5.61
N LYS A 201 -16.47 12.38 -4.90
CA LYS A 201 -16.25 13.71 -5.49
C LYS A 201 -14.77 14.09 -5.57
N MET A 202 -13.91 13.28 -5.02
CA MET A 202 -12.44 13.42 -5.03
C MET A 202 -11.79 12.21 -5.71
N PRO A 203 -10.52 12.28 -6.12
CA PRO A 203 -9.78 11.12 -6.60
C PRO A 203 -9.89 9.99 -5.58
N ALA A 204 -10.33 8.81 -6.04
CA ALA A 204 -10.64 7.68 -5.17
C ALA A 204 -10.12 6.37 -5.75
N VAL A 205 -9.59 5.53 -4.88
CA VAL A 205 -9.10 4.19 -5.24
C VAL A 205 -9.52 3.15 -4.20
N ILE A 206 -9.61 1.91 -4.65
CA ILE A 206 -9.69 0.73 -3.79
C ILE A 206 -8.34 0.01 -3.86
N VAL A 207 -7.73 -0.21 -2.71
CA VAL A 207 -6.46 -0.93 -2.57
C VAL A 207 -6.75 -2.32 -2.01
N GLU A 208 -6.66 -3.31 -2.88
CA GLU A 208 -6.74 -4.72 -2.51
C GLU A 208 -5.35 -5.20 -2.07
N LEU A 209 -5.18 -5.46 -0.79
CA LEU A 209 -3.90 -5.77 -0.16
C LEU A 209 -3.30 -7.13 -0.56
N GLY A 210 -4.12 -8.02 -1.13
CA GLY A 210 -3.81 -9.40 -1.51
C GLY A 210 -5.06 -10.24 -1.48
N PHE A 211 -4.93 -11.55 -1.53
CA PHE A 211 -6.06 -12.49 -1.59
C PHE A 211 -6.18 -13.31 -0.29
N ILE A 212 -7.21 -13.05 0.51
CA ILE A 212 -7.46 -13.80 1.75
C ILE A 212 -7.81 -15.28 1.49
N SER A 213 -8.28 -15.58 0.28
CA SER A 213 -8.52 -16.95 -0.19
C SER A 213 -7.26 -17.76 -0.48
N ASN A 214 -6.09 -17.11 -0.55
CA ASN A 214 -4.80 -17.76 -0.72
C ASN A 214 -4.16 -18.00 0.66
N PRO A 215 -3.92 -19.26 1.10
CA PRO A 215 -3.42 -19.54 2.45
C PRO A 215 -2.04 -18.93 2.74
N ARG A 216 -1.20 -18.73 1.72
CA ARG A 216 0.11 -18.06 1.89
C ARG A 216 -0.06 -16.57 2.13
N GLU A 217 -0.94 -15.91 1.37
CA GLU A 217 -1.23 -14.49 1.57
C GLU A 217 -2.02 -14.24 2.86
N GLU A 218 -2.97 -15.10 3.21
CA GLU A 218 -3.68 -15.02 4.49
C GLU A 218 -2.69 -14.94 5.66
N LYS A 219 -1.66 -15.81 5.64
CA LYS A 219 -0.60 -15.79 6.65
C LYS A 219 0.24 -14.50 6.62
N LEU A 220 0.55 -13.97 5.45
CA LEU A 220 1.25 -12.69 5.30
C LEU A 220 0.37 -11.53 5.80
N LEU A 221 -0.89 -11.47 5.38
CA LEU A 221 -1.84 -10.43 5.72
C LEU A 221 -2.13 -10.37 7.24
N SER A 222 -2.00 -11.49 7.96
CA SER A 222 -2.12 -11.53 9.42
C SER A 222 -0.85 -11.02 10.15
N ALA A 223 0.30 -10.96 9.47
CA ALA A 223 1.57 -10.61 10.09
C ALA A 223 1.76 -9.09 10.22
N PRO A 224 1.99 -8.55 11.44
CA PRO A 224 2.13 -7.11 11.66
C PRO A 224 3.24 -6.46 10.83
N GLU A 225 4.35 -7.17 10.57
CA GLU A 225 5.45 -6.69 9.75
C GLU A 225 5.04 -6.49 8.29
N TYR A 226 4.31 -7.46 7.73
CA TYR A 226 3.82 -7.35 6.36
C TYR A 226 2.77 -6.25 6.22
N GLN A 227 1.91 -6.07 7.23
CA GLN A 227 0.95 -4.96 7.29
C GLN A 227 1.65 -3.59 7.32
N ARG A 228 2.78 -3.46 8.08
CA ARG A 228 3.60 -2.24 8.04
C ARG A 228 4.21 -2.00 6.66
N LYS A 229 4.70 -3.06 6.03
CA LYS A 229 5.26 -3.01 4.68
C LYS A 229 4.22 -2.57 3.65
N GLN A 230 2.98 -3.04 3.76
CA GLN A 230 1.86 -2.61 2.91
C GLN A 230 1.51 -1.13 3.14
N ALA A 231 1.38 -0.71 4.39
CA ALA A 231 1.13 0.69 4.74
C ALA A 231 2.24 1.62 4.20
N PHE A 232 3.50 1.19 4.32
CA PHE A 232 4.63 1.93 3.76
C PHE A 232 4.59 2.01 2.23
N ALA A 233 4.25 0.93 1.53
CA ALA A 233 4.11 0.93 0.08
C ALA A 233 3.02 1.91 -0.39
N ILE A 234 1.85 1.92 0.28
CA ILE A 234 0.78 2.86 -0.01
C ILE A 234 1.26 4.30 0.23
N TYR A 235 1.91 4.57 1.37
CA TYR A 235 2.49 5.87 1.68
C TYR A 235 3.45 6.35 0.60
N CYS A 236 4.39 5.51 0.14
CA CYS A 236 5.32 5.86 -0.94
C CYS A 236 4.58 6.25 -2.23
N GLY A 237 3.52 5.51 -2.58
CA GLY A 237 2.68 5.83 -3.73
C GLY A 237 1.99 7.19 -3.60
N LEU A 238 1.49 7.52 -2.40
CA LEU A 238 0.86 8.81 -2.12
C LEU A 238 1.86 9.96 -2.23
N VAL A 239 3.06 9.80 -1.67
CA VAL A 239 4.14 10.79 -1.80
C VAL A 239 4.44 11.08 -3.26
N LYS A 240 4.55 10.05 -4.10
CA LYS A 240 4.79 10.21 -5.55
C LYS A 240 3.63 10.89 -6.27
N TYR A 241 2.40 10.49 -5.95
CA TYR A 241 1.21 11.10 -6.54
C TYR A 241 1.14 12.60 -6.25
N PHE A 242 1.27 13.00 -4.99
CA PHE A 242 1.20 14.40 -4.62
C PHE A 242 2.41 15.20 -5.10
N ALA A 243 3.61 14.62 -5.11
CA ALA A 243 4.80 15.27 -5.67
C ALA A 243 4.67 15.51 -7.19
N GLY A 244 4.09 14.56 -7.91
CA GLY A 244 3.84 14.71 -9.36
C GLY A 244 2.75 15.72 -9.71
N ASN A 245 1.84 15.99 -8.78
CA ASN A 245 0.75 16.94 -8.93
C ASN A 245 1.01 18.30 -8.24
N ALA A 246 2.19 18.48 -7.61
CA ALA A 246 2.54 19.74 -6.95
C ALA A 246 2.67 20.87 -7.98
N THR A 247 2.00 21.98 -7.72
CA THR A 247 2.14 23.19 -8.53
C THR A 247 3.49 23.89 -8.26
N ALA A 248 3.98 24.70 -9.19
CA ALA A 248 5.21 25.49 -9.00
C ALA A 248 5.18 26.36 -7.75
N ALA A 249 4.00 26.81 -7.29
CA ALA A 249 3.83 27.58 -6.06
C ALA A 249 4.05 26.73 -4.78
N GLU A 250 3.60 25.48 -4.78
CA GLU A 250 3.84 24.55 -3.66
C GLU A 250 5.29 24.08 -3.59
N SER A 251 6.04 24.19 -4.69
CA SER A 251 7.47 23.88 -4.72
C SER A 251 8.36 24.99 -4.11
N ILE A 252 7.86 26.20 -3.98
CA ILE A 252 8.58 27.37 -3.42
C ILE A 252 8.52 27.37 -1.88
N ASP A 253 7.43 26.87 -1.29
CA ASP A 253 7.30 26.65 0.17
C ASP A 253 8.21 25.50 0.68
N ARG A 254 8.91 24.91 -0.23
CA ARG A 254 9.79 23.75 -0.07
C ARG A 254 11.02 24.03 0.81
N GLU A 255 11.60 25.23 0.75
CA GLU A 255 12.79 25.59 1.52
C GLU A 255 12.45 25.74 2.99
N ASP A 256 11.31 26.34 3.35
CA ASP A 256 10.86 26.51 4.74
C ASP A 256 10.50 25.17 5.40
N VAL A 257 9.84 24.26 4.66
CA VAL A 257 9.51 22.92 5.18
C VAL A 257 10.75 22.05 5.34
N LEU A 258 11.70 22.12 4.41
CA LEU A 258 12.96 21.40 4.51
C LEU A 258 13.83 21.93 5.66
N GLU A 259 13.83 23.24 5.91
CA GLU A 259 14.53 23.86 7.02
C GLU A 259 13.92 23.44 8.37
N THR A 260 12.59 23.40 8.46
CA THR A 260 11.85 22.90 9.63
C THR A 260 12.09 21.41 9.88
N LEU A 261 12.12 20.57 8.84
CA LEU A 261 12.42 19.14 8.95
C LEU A 261 13.89 18.87 9.27
N MET A 262 14.82 19.73 8.83
CA MET A 262 16.24 19.63 9.20
C MET A 262 16.49 20.08 10.64
N GLN A 263 15.76 21.04 11.17
CA GLN A 263 15.84 21.48 12.56
C GLN A 263 15.26 20.45 13.54
N ASN A 264 14.27 19.65 13.11
CA ASN A 264 13.68 18.55 13.89
C ASN A 264 14.44 17.21 13.81
N LYS A 265 15.64 17.15 13.23
CA LYS A 265 16.49 15.96 13.17
C LYS A 265 17.05 15.53 14.53
N GLY A 266 16.16 15.24 15.50
CA GLY A 266 16.54 14.60 16.77
C GLY A 266 15.89 13.25 17.01
N HIS A 267 14.74 13.00 16.39
CA HIS A 267 13.98 11.78 16.65
C HIS A 267 13.17 11.42 15.40
N VAL A 268 13.56 10.46 14.63
CA VAL A 268 12.72 9.48 13.91
C VAL A 268 13.52 8.88 12.75
N PHE A 269 13.53 7.60 12.71
CA PHE A 269 14.04 6.59 11.78
C PHE A 269 15.37 5.93 12.18
N GLU A 270 15.31 5.12 13.24
CA GLU A 270 16.03 3.84 13.22
C GLU A 270 15.11 2.87 12.45
N ALA A 271 15.57 2.47 11.28
CA ALA A 271 14.95 1.40 10.51
C ALA A 271 15.16 0.05 11.24
N PRO A 272 14.15 -0.83 11.28
CA PRO A 272 14.30 -2.18 11.79
C PRO A 272 15.19 -3.04 10.89
#